data_022e2b1160200a151a9c3e4020cf0464
#
_entry.id   022e2b1160200a151a9c3e4020cf0464
#
_cell.length_a   1.000
_cell.length_b   1.000
_cell.length_c   1.000
_cell.angle_alpha   90.00
_cell.angle_beta   90.00
_cell.angle_gamma   90.00
#
_symmetry.space_group_name_H-M   'P 1'
#
loop_
_entity.id
_entity.type
_entity.pdbx_description
1 polymer ?
#
loop_
_entity_poly.entity_id
_entity_poly.type
_entity_poly.pdbx_seq_one_letter_code
_entity_poly.pdbx_strand_id
1 'polypeptide(L)'
;DNPTKGVGGNCDLFVYEEAGIVPGTQLLDTLEYVKAATEDGDIVNGLIIIYGSVGELEKCQSLKSIFLSPKDNGFMEYDNIWGDETIGNNKCGYFVPEYLCMKPFIDKDGNSLVDEALERIISKRKEKKRLSSKQYIIYVTQHPIKPSEAFLGRGRSPFPIDKLVQHQ
;
A
#
# COMPACT_ATOMS: atom_id res chain seq x y z
N ASP A 1 -17.18 -4.20 12.32
CA ASP A 1 -16.34 -3.33 13.14
C ASP A 1 -17.01 -1.97 13.30
N ASN A 2 -16.93 -1.42 14.49
CA ASN A 2 -17.62 -0.17 14.81
C ASN A 2 -16.62 0.99 14.69
N PRO A 3 -16.78 1.93 13.73
CA PRO A 3 -15.88 3.05 13.55
C PRO A 3 -15.82 4.00 14.74
N THR A 4 -16.82 3.96 15.63
CA THR A 4 -16.91 4.87 16.80
C THR A 4 -16.20 4.32 18.06
N LYS A 5 -15.50 3.20 17.99
CA LYS A 5 -14.80 2.62 19.17
C LYS A 5 -13.70 3.50 19.77
N GLY A 6 -13.23 4.52 19.07
CA GLY A 6 -12.23 5.49 19.54
C GLY A 6 -12.80 6.76 20.13
N VAL A 7 -14.14 6.93 20.16
CA VAL A 7 -14.77 8.18 20.60
C VAL A 7 -14.77 8.26 22.13
N GLY A 8 -14.23 9.36 22.69
CA GLY A 8 -14.34 9.72 24.10
C GLY A 8 -13.12 9.46 24.97
N GLY A 9 -11.96 9.18 24.39
CA GLY A 9 -10.68 9.08 25.10
C GLY A 9 -9.55 9.74 24.34
N ASN A 10 -8.52 10.23 25.01
CA ASN A 10 -7.28 10.67 24.39
C ASN A 10 -6.44 9.44 24.03
N CYS A 11 -5.79 9.47 22.86
CA CYS A 11 -4.99 8.38 22.35
C CYS A 11 -3.61 8.90 21.91
N ASP A 12 -2.55 8.41 22.54
CA ASP A 12 -1.17 8.81 22.20
C ASP A 12 -0.65 8.09 20.95
N LEU A 13 -1.16 6.87 20.68
CA LEU A 13 -0.80 6.08 19.51
C LEU A 13 -2.00 5.29 19.02
N PHE A 14 -2.36 5.49 17.78
CA PHE A 14 -3.33 4.66 17.06
C PHE A 14 -2.67 3.93 15.91
N VAL A 15 -2.84 2.61 15.86
CA VAL A 15 -2.30 1.76 14.79
C VAL A 15 -3.46 1.09 14.07
N TYR A 16 -3.58 1.35 12.78
CA TYR A 16 -4.56 0.70 11.91
C TYR A 16 -3.85 -0.32 11.01
N GLU A 17 -3.99 -1.58 11.37
CA GLU A 17 -3.44 -2.71 10.62
C GLU A 17 -4.43 -3.20 9.55
N GLU A 18 -3.91 -3.73 8.45
CA GLU A 18 -4.68 -4.27 7.32
C GLU A 18 -5.64 -3.26 6.68
N ALA A 19 -5.25 -2.00 6.63
CA ALA A 19 -6.06 -0.92 6.05
C ALA A 19 -6.43 -1.14 4.56
N GLY A 20 -5.68 -1.99 3.84
CA GLY A 20 -5.91 -2.28 2.42
C GLY A 20 -7.07 -3.24 2.13
N ILE A 21 -7.70 -3.81 3.16
CA ILE A 21 -8.86 -4.70 2.98
C ILE A 21 -10.17 -4.08 3.48
N VAL A 22 -10.14 -2.82 3.93
CA VAL A 22 -11.29 -2.13 4.49
C VAL A 22 -12.16 -1.57 3.37
N PRO A 23 -13.42 -1.99 3.23
CA PRO A 23 -14.25 -1.61 2.11
C PRO A 23 -14.78 -0.18 2.19
N GLY A 24 -14.99 0.44 1.04
CA GLY A 24 -15.66 1.74 0.91
C GLY A 24 -14.94 2.88 1.61
N THR A 25 -15.68 3.75 2.28
CA THR A 25 -15.19 4.90 3.04
C THR A 25 -14.86 4.60 4.50
N GLN A 26 -15.09 3.37 4.95
CA GLN A 26 -14.99 3.00 6.36
C GLN A 26 -13.62 3.35 6.98
N LEU A 27 -12.52 3.25 6.23
CA LEU A 27 -11.20 3.67 6.69
C LEU A 27 -11.16 5.17 6.95
N LEU A 28 -11.65 5.98 6.01
CA LEU A 28 -11.67 7.45 6.15
C LEU A 28 -12.56 7.88 7.30
N ASP A 29 -13.76 7.28 7.40
CA ASP A 29 -14.70 7.54 8.50
C ASP A 29 -14.06 7.22 9.86
N THR A 30 -13.34 6.08 9.97
CA THR A 30 -12.61 5.72 11.19
C THR A 30 -11.53 6.75 11.52
N LEU A 31 -10.79 7.22 10.53
CA LEU A 31 -9.72 8.20 10.74
C LEU A 31 -10.24 9.55 11.26
N GLU A 32 -11.41 9.99 10.83
CA GLU A 32 -12.01 11.22 11.36
C GLU A 32 -12.29 11.11 12.87
N TYR A 33 -12.81 9.95 13.33
CA TYR A 33 -13.01 9.73 14.75
C TYR A 33 -11.69 9.61 15.53
N VAL A 34 -10.68 8.97 14.93
CA VAL A 34 -9.36 8.79 15.54
C VAL A 34 -8.62 10.12 15.66
N LYS A 35 -8.69 10.98 14.65
CA LYS A 35 -8.12 12.34 14.73
C LYS A 35 -8.67 13.09 15.95
N ALA A 36 -9.98 13.05 16.19
CA ALA A 36 -10.57 13.66 17.38
C ALA A 36 -10.06 13.10 18.71
N ALA A 37 -9.53 11.87 18.72
CA ALA A 37 -8.93 11.26 19.91
C ALA A 37 -7.42 11.52 20.04
N THR A 38 -6.76 11.92 18.95
CA THR A 38 -5.31 12.23 18.92
C THR A 38 -5.01 13.72 18.91
N GLU A 39 -6.04 14.57 18.92
CA GLU A 39 -5.93 16.03 18.89
C GLU A 39 -6.63 16.64 20.11
N ASP A 40 -6.09 17.75 20.59
CA ASP A 40 -6.71 18.62 21.62
C ASP A 40 -6.78 20.05 21.07
N GLY A 41 -7.93 20.40 20.48
CA GLY A 41 -8.08 21.59 19.67
C GLY A 41 -7.17 21.56 18.43
N ASP A 42 -6.26 22.54 18.33
CA ASP A 42 -5.29 22.64 17.23
C ASP A 42 -3.95 21.89 17.51
N ILE A 43 -3.86 21.20 18.64
CA ILE A 43 -2.64 20.52 19.08
C ILE A 43 -2.76 19.03 18.80
N VAL A 44 -1.87 18.51 17.95
CA VAL A 44 -1.75 17.06 17.71
C VAL A 44 -0.93 16.45 18.83
N ASN A 45 -1.56 15.63 19.67
CA ASN A 45 -0.95 14.96 20.82
C ASN A 45 -0.61 13.49 20.56
N GLY A 46 -1.27 12.88 19.60
CA GLY A 46 -1.11 11.45 19.28
C GLY A 46 -0.52 11.20 17.90
N LEU A 47 -0.04 9.98 17.69
CA LEU A 47 0.47 9.48 16.42
C LEU A 47 -0.52 8.48 15.81
N ILE A 48 -0.84 8.66 14.52
CA ILE A 48 -1.64 7.72 13.74
C ILE A 48 -0.72 7.00 12.75
N ILE A 49 -0.67 5.67 12.83
CA ILE A 49 0.04 4.82 11.88
C ILE A 49 -0.99 3.95 11.15
N ILE A 50 -0.98 4.01 9.82
CA ILE A 50 -1.83 3.16 8.97
C ILE A 50 -0.94 2.32 8.08
N TYR A 51 -1.16 1.03 8.06
CA TYR A 51 -0.46 0.14 7.15
C TYR A 51 -1.30 -1.08 6.78
N GLY A 52 -0.90 -1.78 5.75
CA GLY A 52 -1.52 -3.01 5.33
C GLY A 52 -1.08 -3.42 3.94
N SER A 53 -1.34 -4.67 3.62
CA SER A 53 -1.23 -5.18 2.27
C SER A 53 -2.43 -4.73 1.44
N VAL A 54 -2.26 -4.69 0.12
CA VAL A 54 -3.37 -4.35 -0.79
C VAL A 54 -4.08 -5.63 -1.20
N GLY A 55 -5.39 -5.66 -0.96
CA GLY A 55 -6.27 -6.76 -1.36
C GLY A 55 -6.93 -6.51 -2.72
N GLU A 56 -8.26 -6.65 -2.76
CA GLU A 56 -9.06 -6.30 -3.93
C GLU A 56 -9.13 -4.79 -4.11
N LEU A 57 -8.88 -4.29 -5.32
CA LEU A 57 -8.84 -2.85 -5.62
C LEU A 57 -10.08 -2.09 -5.13
N GLU A 58 -11.26 -2.71 -5.22
CA GLU A 58 -12.52 -2.10 -4.78
C GLU A 58 -12.53 -1.84 -3.26
N LYS A 59 -11.80 -2.63 -2.49
CA LYS A 59 -11.70 -2.51 -1.03
C LYS A 59 -10.60 -1.56 -0.58
N CYS A 60 -9.54 -1.39 -1.38
CA CYS A 60 -8.37 -0.60 -0.98
C CYS A 60 -8.39 0.85 -1.50
N GLN A 61 -9.51 1.36 -2.02
CA GLN A 61 -9.58 2.71 -2.62
C GLN A 61 -9.23 3.81 -1.61
N SER A 62 -9.69 3.71 -0.38
CA SER A 62 -9.38 4.67 0.67
C SER A 62 -7.90 4.67 1.01
N LEU A 63 -7.29 3.49 1.21
CA LEU A 63 -5.85 3.40 1.45
C LEU A 63 -5.03 3.92 0.27
N LYS A 64 -5.45 3.61 -0.98
CA LYS A 64 -4.82 4.13 -2.19
C LYS A 64 -4.87 5.65 -2.25
N SER A 65 -6.01 6.26 -1.94
CA SER A 65 -6.17 7.71 -1.90
C SER A 65 -5.24 8.35 -0.88
N ILE A 66 -5.20 7.81 0.35
CA ILE A 66 -4.30 8.28 1.40
C ILE A 66 -2.83 8.12 0.97
N PHE A 67 -2.48 6.99 0.37
CA PHE A 67 -1.11 6.71 -0.07
C PHE A 67 -0.64 7.66 -1.17
N LEU A 68 -1.50 7.98 -2.16
CA LEU A 68 -1.14 8.86 -3.27
C LEU A 68 -1.21 10.36 -2.93
N SER A 69 -1.97 10.74 -1.90
CA SER A 69 -2.11 12.12 -1.43
C SER A 69 -2.07 12.17 0.10
N PRO A 70 -0.95 11.77 0.72
CA PRO A 70 -0.90 11.65 2.19
C PRO A 70 -1.12 13.00 2.87
N LYS A 71 -0.54 14.07 2.36
CA LYS A 71 -0.68 15.42 2.92
C LYS A 71 -2.14 15.90 2.96
N ASP A 72 -2.90 15.65 1.90
CA ASP A 72 -4.31 16.04 1.82
C ASP A 72 -5.17 15.28 2.85
N ASN A 73 -4.66 14.15 3.33
CA ASN A 73 -5.29 13.33 4.36
C ASN A 73 -4.67 13.52 5.76
N GLY A 74 -3.76 14.50 5.94
CA GLY A 74 -3.12 14.80 7.22
C GLY A 74 -1.99 13.85 7.60
N PHE A 75 -1.38 13.16 6.62
CA PHE A 75 -0.26 12.24 6.82
C PHE A 75 1.05 12.79 6.26
N MET A 76 2.14 12.21 6.73
CA MET A 76 3.49 12.48 6.23
C MET A 76 3.67 12.06 4.78
N GLU A 77 4.35 12.90 4.00
CA GLU A 77 4.75 12.60 2.63
C GLU A 77 6.18 12.06 2.60
N TYR A 78 6.41 11.10 1.74
CA TYR A 78 7.74 10.56 1.43
C TYR A 78 8.08 10.77 -0.06
N ASP A 79 9.37 10.89 -0.36
CA ASP A 79 9.81 10.92 -1.74
C ASP A 79 9.60 9.56 -2.42
N ASN A 80 9.20 9.59 -3.68
CA ASN A 80 9.12 8.40 -4.53
C ASN A 80 10.53 7.93 -4.92
N ILE A 81 11.21 7.28 -4.01
CA ILE A 81 12.57 6.75 -4.20
C ILE A 81 12.60 5.47 -5.04
N TRP A 82 11.45 4.92 -5.38
CA TRP A 82 11.33 3.66 -6.12
C TRP A 82 11.28 3.85 -7.64
N GLY A 83 11.40 5.08 -8.13
CA GLY A 83 11.35 5.40 -9.57
C GLY A 83 10.02 5.05 -10.22
N ASP A 84 8.92 5.16 -9.49
CA ASP A 84 7.58 4.89 -10.01
C ASP A 84 7.01 6.14 -10.69
N GLU A 85 7.14 6.20 -12.01
CA GLU A 85 6.69 7.34 -12.82
C GLU A 85 5.17 7.57 -12.80
N THR A 86 4.41 6.60 -12.31
CA THR A 86 2.95 6.72 -12.21
C THR A 86 2.49 7.58 -11.03
N ILE A 87 3.42 7.93 -10.12
CA ILE A 87 3.17 8.81 -8.99
C ILE A 87 3.43 10.26 -9.41
N GLY A 88 2.35 10.96 -9.77
CA GLY A 88 2.40 12.26 -10.44
C GLY A 88 3.11 13.38 -9.69
N ASN A 89 3.09 13.38 -8.35
CA ASN A 89 3.69 14.43 -7.52
C ASN A 89 5.09 14.12 -7.01
N ASN A 90 5.66 12.98 -7.40
CA ASN A 90 6.90 12.43 -6.86
C ASN A 90 6.90 12.29 -5.31
N LYS A 91 5.74 12.36 -4.69
CA LYS A 91 5.48 12.20 -3.26
C LYS A 91 4.36 11.20 -3.04
N CYS A 92 4.47 10.38 -2.02
CA CYS A 92 3.45 9.38 -1.66
C CYS A 92 3.61 8.95 -0.20
N GLY A 93 2.81 7.99 0.25
CA GLY A 93 3.02 7.27 1.49
C GLY A 93 4.31 6.43 1.43
N TYR A 94 4.79 5.98 2.60
CA TYR A 94 5.95 5.11 2.65
C TYR A 94 5.60 3.71 2.12
N PHE A 95 6.40 3.23 1.17
CA PHE A 95 6.21 1.92 0.56
C PHE A 95 7.37 0.98 0.92
N VAL A 96 7.04 -0.26 1.27
CA VAL A 96 8.03 -1.31 1.51
C VAL A 96 7.92 -2.32 0.36
N PRO A 97 8.89 -2.34 -0.56
CA PRO A 97 8.88 -3.31 -1.65
C PRO A 97 9.14 -4.73 -1.15
N GLU A 98 8.57 -5.72 -1.84
CA GLU A 98 8.65 -7.14 -1.46
C GLU A 98 10.09 -7.67 -1.35
N TYR A 99 11.02 -7.15 -2.15
CA TYR A 99 12.43 -7.59 -2.12
C TYR A 99 13.16 -7.21 -0.82
N LEU A 100 12.59 -6.32 -0.02
CA LEU A 100 13.09 -6.05 1.32
C LEU A 100 12.52 -7.08 2.29
N CYS A 101 13.38 -7.68 3.10
CA CYS A 101 13.02 -8.69 4.10
C CYS A 101 12.41 -9.99 3.54
N MET A 102 12.51 -10.26 2.23
CA MET A 102 12.00 -11.48 1.61
C MET A 102 12.82 -12.72 2.02
N LYS A 103 12.21 -13.67 2.69
CA LYS A 103 12.86 -14.95 3.01
C LYS A 103 12.92 -15.85 1.78
N PRO A 104 14.02 -16.58 1.52
CA PRO A 104 15.23 -16.72 2.36
C PRO A 104 16.34 -15.70 2.06
N PHE A 105 16.07 -14.64 1.32
CA PHE A 105 17.05 -13.65 0.83
C PHE A 105 17.40 -12.61 1.88
N ILE A 106 17.82 -13.08 3.06
CA ILE A 106 18.29 -12.27 4.17
C ILE A 106 19.60 -12.89 4.65
N ASP A 107 20.64 -12.06 4.78
CA ASP A 107 21.93 -12.52 5.29
C ASP A 107 21.89 -12.80 6.80
N LYS A 108 23.01 -13.31 7.33
CA LYS A 108 23.15 -13.62 8.76
C LYS A 108 23.06 -12.40 9.69
N ASP A 109 23.26 -11.21 9.15
CA ASP A 109 23.26 -9.94 9.89
C ASP A 109 21.89 -9.23 9.76
N GLY A 110 20.92 -9.84 9.04
CA GLY A 110 19.57 -9.34 8.85
C GLY A 110 19.40 -8.41 7.65
N ASN A 111 20.41 -8.24 6.80
CA ASN A 111 20.30 -7.39 5.61
C ASN A 111 19.65 -8.15 4.46
N SER A 112 18.84 -7.43 3.69
CA SER A 112 18.18 -7.98 2.50
C SER A 112 19.17 -8.18 1.36
N LEU A 113 19.20 -9.38 0.79
CA LEU A 113 19.89 -9.71 -0.45
C LEU A 113 19.01 -9.30 -1.62
N VAL A 114 19.03 -7.99 -1.95
CA VAL A 114 18.08 -7.34 -2.84
C VAL A 114 18.12 -7.92 -4.25
N ASP A 115 19.31 -8.13 -4.81
CA ASP A 115 19.47 -8.60 -6.20
C ASP A 115 18.89 -10.01 -6.37
N GLU A 116 19.19 -10.92 -5.44
CA GLU A 116 18.69 -12.30 -5.45
C GLU A 116 17.18 -12.35 -5.24
N ALA A 117 16.66 -11.49 -4.37
CA ALA A 117 15.22 -11.37 -4.15
C ALA A 117 14.49 -10.86 -5.40
N LEU A 118 15.03 -9.84 -6.07
CA LEU A 118 14.49 -9.31 -7.32
C LEU A 118 14.53 -10.35 -8.44
N GLU A 119 15.64 -11.06 -8.62
CA GLU A 119 15.73 -12.15 -9.61
C GLU A 119 14.65 -13.21 -9.37
N ARG A 120 14.43 -13.57 -8.12
CA ARG A 120 13.38 -14.52 -7.74
C ARG A 120 11.99 -14.01 -8.07
N ILE A 121 11.68 -12.76 -7.73
CA ILE A 121 10.37 -12.14 -8.03
C ILE A 121 10.16 -12.10 -9.56
N ILE A 122 11.16 -11.63 -10.33
CA ILE A 122 11.08 -11.54 -11.78
C ILE A 122 10.89 -12.92 -12.42
N SER A 123 11.62 -13.93 -11.95
CA SER A 123 11.46 -15.31 -12.41
C SER A 123 10.05 -15.83 -12.18
N LYS A 124 9.49 -15.60 -10.99
CA LYS A 124 8.11 -15.97 -10.66
C LYS A 124 7.08 -15.19 -11.47
N ARG A 125 7.29 -13.92 -11.76
CA ARG A 125 6.44 -13.14 -12.66
C ARG A 125 6.37 -13.75 -14.07
N LYS A 126 7.53 -14.15 -14.61
CA LYS A 126 7.60 -14.84 -15.93
C LYS A 126 6.83 -16.16 -15.92
N GLU A 127 6.96 -16.95 -14.85
CA GLU A 127 6.20 -18.19 -14.67
C GLU A 127 4.68 -17.93 -14.66
N LYS A 128 4.23 -16.98 -13.79
CA LYS A 128 2.81 -16.65 -13.67
C LYS A 128 2.21 -16.07 -14.95
N LYS A 129 2.98 -15.26 -15.70
CA LYS A 129 2.55 -14.71 -16.99
C LYS A 129 2.28 -15.80 -18.03
N ARG A 130 3.04 -16.91 -18.02
CA ARG A 130 2.80 -18.07 -18.89
C ARG A 130 1.52 -18.83 -18.53
N LEU A 131 1.11 -18.82 -17.27
CA LEU A 131 -0.08 -19.53 -16.81
C LEU A 131 -1.37 -18.77 -17.12
N SER A 132 -1.46 -17.51 -16.71
CA SER A 132 -2.57 -16.61 -17.06
C SER A 132 -2.31 -15.17 -16.63
N SER A 133 -2.88 -14.20 -17.36
CA SER A 133 -2.84 -12.79 -16.99
C SER A 133 -3.40 -12.54 -15.59
N LYS A 134 -4.45 -13.27 -15.20
CA LYS A 134 -5.05 -13.17 -13.86
C LYS A 134 -4.07 -13.56 -12.76
N GLN A 135 -3.38 -14.69 -12.91
CA GLN A 135 -2.38 -15.14 -11.93
C GLN A 135 -1.18 -14.21 -11.87
N TYR A 136 -0.77 -13.65 -13.01
CA TYR A 136 0.29 -12.66 -13.08
C TYR A 136 -0.07 -11.41 -12.28
N ILE A 137 -1.23 -10.81 -12.52
CA ILE A 137 -1.68 -9.61 -11.80
C ILE A 137 -1.77 -9.86 -10.29
N ILE A 138 -2.35 -10.99 -9.88
CA ILE A 138 -2.42 -11.37 -8.46
C ILE A 138 -1.02 -11.42 -7.84
N TYR A 139 -0.08 -12.08 -8.52
CA TYR A 139 1.28 -12.22 -8.01
C TYR A 139 2.00 -10.88 -7.90
N VAL A 140 1.88 -10.02 -8.93
CA VAL A 140 2.49 -8.67 -8.92
C VAL A 140 1.92 -7.82 -7.79
N THR A 141 0.60 -7.85 -7.58
CA THR A 141 -0.06 -7.09 -6.51
C THR A 141 0.35 -7.57 -5.11
N GLN A 142 0.55 -8.87 -4.95
CA GLN A 142 0.96 -9.46 -3.67
C GLN A 142 2.47 -9.33 -3.40
N HIS A 143 3.29 -9.19 -4.46
CA HIS A 143 4.74 -9.06 -4.39
C HIS A 143 5.20 -7.83 -5.19
N PRO A 144 4.79 -6.62 -4.78
CA PRO A 144 5.07 -5.41 -5.52
C PRO A 144 6.53 -4.98 -5.32
N ILE A 145 7.17 -4.53 -6.41
CA ILE A 145 8.51 -3.92 -6.39
C ILE A 145 8.44 -2.40 -6.54
N LYS A 146 7.29 -1.87 -6.97
CA LYS A 146 6.99 -0.44 -7.06
C LYS A 146 5.62 -0.15 -6.42
N PRO A 147 5.40 1.06 -5.91
CA PRO A 147 4.13 1.44 -5.28
C PRO A 147 2.89 1.20 -6.15
N SER A 148 2.94 1.56 -7.44
CA SER A 148 1.81 1.39 -8.36
C SER A 148 1.37 -0.07 -8.52
N GLU A 149 2.31 -1.01 -8.41
CA GLU A 149 2.02 -2.44 -8.54
C GLU A 149 1.14 -2.97 -7.40
N ALA A 150 1.26 -2.40 -6.20
CA ALA A 150 0.42 -2.75 -5.07
C ALA A 150 -1.07 -2.46 -5.35
N PHE A 151 -1.36 -1.46 -6.18
CA PHE A 151 -2.71 -1.01 -6.50
C PHE A 151 -3.19 -1.45 -7.89
N LEU A 152 -2.55 -2.45 -8.50
CA LEU A 152 -3.02 -3.07 -9.75
C LEU A 152 -4.30 -3.85 -9.46
N GLY A 153 -5.44 -3.22 -9.72
CA GLY A 153 -6.72 -3.85 -9.49
C GLY A 153 -7.15 -4.79 -10.60
N ARG A 154 -8.01 -5.74 -10.26
CA ARG A 154 -8.86 -6.47 -11.20
C ARG A 154 -10.00 -5.59 -11.72
N GLY A 155 -9.81 -4.27 -11.79
CA GLY A 155 -10.83 -3.38 -12.29
C GLY A 155 -11.29 -3.83 -13.69
N ARG A 156 -12.57 -3.74 -13.95
CA ARG A 156 -13.12 -3.72 -15.31
C ARG A 156 -12.58 -2.47 -16.00
N SER A 157 -11.27 -2.48 -16.31
CA SER A 157 -10.73 -1.47 -17.21
C SER A 157 -11.37 -1.70 -18.58
N PRO A 158 -11.99 -0.69 -19.18
CA PRO A 158 -12.44 -0.78 -20.57
C PRO A 158 -11.25 -0.97 -21.54
N PHE A 159 -10.04 -0.79 -21.05
CA PHE A 159 -8.81 -1.04 -21.82
C PHE A 159 -8.22 -2.40 -21.43
N PRO A 160 -7.89 -3.26 -22.39
CA PRO A 160 -7.24 -4.53 -22.11
C PRO A 160 -5.84 -4.27 -21.53
N ILE A 161 -5.72 -4.46 -20.21
CA ILE A 161 -4.46 -4.33 -19.46
C ILE A 161 -3.38 -5.23 -20.07
N ASP A 162 -3.79 -6.34 -20.68
CA ASP A 162 -2.92 -7.28 -21.40
C ASP A 162 -2.10 -6.62 -22.53
N LYS A 163 -2.61 -5.55 -23.14
CA LYS A 163 -1.90 -4.80 -24.19
C LYS A 163 -0.93 -3.76 -23.64
N LEU A 164 -1.17 -3.22 -22.45
CA LEU A 164 -0.27 -2.23 -21.82
C LEU A 164 0.98 -2.89 -21.24
N VAL A 165 0.87 -4.15 -20.80
CA VAL A 165 2.01 -4.92 -20.24
C VAL A 165 2.92 -5.50 -21.32
N GLN A 166 2.51 -5.50 -22.61
CA GLN A 166 3.33 -6.00 -23.71
C GLN A 166 4.35 -4.98 -24.24
N HIS A 167 4.25 -3.70 -23.84
CA HIS A 167 5.12 -2.62 -24.32
C HIS A 167 6.12 -2.10 -23.25
N GLN A 168 6.27 -2.81 -22.16
CA GLN A 168 7.36 -2.64 -21.18
C GLN A 168 8.26 -3.91 -21.25
#